data_cb0bc08a725845ab2529c6eed0137162
#
_entry.id   cb0bc08a725845ab2529c6eed0137162
#
_cell.length_a   1.000
_cell.length_b   1.000
_cell.length_c   1.000
_cell.angle_alpha   90.00
_cell.angle_beta   90.00
_cell.angle_gamma   90.00
#
_symmetry.space_group_name_H-M   'P 1'
#
loop_
_entity.id
_entity.type
_entity.pdbx_description
1 polymer ?
#
loop_
_entity_poly.entity_id
_entity_poly.type
_entity_poly.pdbx_seq_one_letter_code
_entity_poly.pdbx_strand_id
1 'polypeptide(L)'
;MTPLRILPAAAALLLLLLTTAAPAQNGKKIYADYHGVRYTRAHDGKLGRWEMHAETAKSKTGRKRLCYNADFTDAEGRHDIAAVAYPQVGMQSNLDPDYIEYQILSAKAAGIDGFFIEWGFMDHENDKLLRAMQPVAAKYGFEIGVNWCDGWLYYDWITRMHPEIDTREAKTEHYARCYQYLVDHVLSGPTAPVVNGRPVFYLFGPGAKPAEYAYAASKVRLPEGMAQPAVLRRWAEWGTLENDRYVPVRWSPEIESWKELGMIPTAWLPARVRPMDAAHPHWDHYAEPDDLIEFMKPFRDSVWMSADPAYTVKSGFVMPGMDNRGCAGWGGQHFYYIPRDGGRTYERMWEFSMASRDSLDMVFIASWSDYTEGHEIEPTVENGDRELRTTLHYAAQFKEMPEDTSGIALPARIFDLRKRSEYLASARRKTADADALIDRAAAAVASGDYAEAGTHIAAAETAVRALETTLKNRTLEVPESELRFSSDAVHGIRYASPELKVYLPETVTRSLIAARAHTGYVEFEYFDDAPTGDFVFLYSRTERQPKDIFATVAKFKTDGTGAWKRVRVELIPGNVLYDMNPGFTLLFKGKLKLRDVSFHYTLSR
;
A
#
# COMPACT_ATOMS: atom_id res chain seq x y z
N MET A 1 -65.49 14.78 -24.02
CA MET A 1 -65.06 13.40 -24.10
C MET A 1 -63.56 13.36 -24.36
N THR A 2 -62.77 13.25 -23.30
CA THR A 2 -61.30 13.27 -23.33
C THR A 2 -60.83 11.83 -23.03
N PRO A 3 -59.95 11.23 -23.82
CA PRO A 3 -59.50 9.87 -23.51
C PRO A 3 -58.39 9.87 -22.48
N LEU A 4 -58.57 9.01 -21.46
CA LEU A 4 -57.62 8.66 -20.42
C LEU A 4 -56.38 8.00 -21.04
N ARG A 5 -55.20 8.57 -20.75
CA ARG A 5 -53.89 7.91 -21.03
C ARG A 5 -53.55 7.01 -19.86
N ILE A 6 -53.47 5.70 -20.13
CA ILE A 6 -52.98 4.66 -19.25
C ILE A 6 -51.44 4.73 -19.28
N LEU A 7 -50.80 5.00 -18.14
CA LEU A 7 -49.37 4.79 -17.94
C LEU A 7 -49.08 3.30 -17.70
N PRO A 8 -48.03 2.73 -18.31
CA PRO A 8 -47.60 1.37 -17.96
C PRO A 8 -46.86 1.37 -16.63
N ALA A 9 -47.31 0.50 -15.75
CA ALA A 9 -46.66 0.20 -14.49
C ALA A 9 -45.25 -0.40 -14.73
N ALA A 10 -44.23 0.25 -14.20
CA ALA A 10 -42.91 -0.32 -14.15
C ALA A 10 -42.93 -1.51 -13.16
N ALA A 11 -42.75 -2.70 -13.68
CA ALA A 11 -42.52 -3.89 -12.88
C ALA A 11 -41.11 -3.79 -12.25
N ALA A 12 -41.04 -3.52 -10.98
CA ALA A 12 -39.84 -3.66 -10.19
C ALA A 12 -39.51 -5.17 -10.07
N LEU A 13 -38.52 -5.62 -10.81
CA LEU A 13 -37.98 -6.98 -10.72
C LEU A 13 -37.15 -7.06 -9.43
N LEU A 14 -37.73 -7.58 -8.36
CA LEU A 14 -37.04 -7.92 -7.13
C LEU A 14 -36.23 -9.19 -7.41
N LEU A 15 -34.92 -9.05 -7.74
CA LEU A 15 -34.02 -10.18 -7.76
C LEU A 15 -33.80 -10.61 -6.30
N LEU A 16 -34.50 -11.67 -5.87
CA LEU A 16 -34.08 -12.44 -4.70
C LEU A 16 -32.75 -13.14 -5.05
N LEU A 17 -31.64 -12.56 -4.65
CA LEU A 17 -30.38 -13.28 -4.56
C LEU A 17 -30.55 -14.36 -3.48
N LEU A 18 -30.76 -15.59 -3.91
CA LEU A 18 -30.53 -16.77 -3.08
C LEU A 18 -29.03 -16.82 -2.81
N THR A 19 -28.59 -16.15 -1.75
CA THR A 19 -27.28 -16.38 -1.16
C THR A 19 -27.31 -17.81 -0.62
N THR A 20 -26.62 -18.72 -1.31
CA THR A 20 -26.21 -19.97 -0.68
C THR A 20 -25.36 -19.56 0.52
N ALA A 21 -25.91 -19.71 1.73
CA ALA A 21 -25.20 -19.40 2.94
C ALA A 21 -23.91 -20.23 2.94
N ALA A 22 -22.77 -19.56 2.92
CA ALA A 22 -21.51 -20.19 3.27
C ALA A 22 -21.71 -20.89 4.65
N PRO A 23 -21.06 -22.04 4.89
CA PRO A 23 -21.18 -22.72 6.18
C PRO A 23 -20.92 -21.72 7.28
N ALA A 24 -21.72 -21.74 8.34
CA ALA A 24 -21.67 -20.77 9.44
C ALA A 24 -20.25 -20.77 9.99
N GLN A 25 -19.52 -19.72 9.73
CA GLN A 25 -18.23 -19.45 10.38
C GLN A 25 -18.50 -19.23 11.88
N ASN A 26 -17.60 -19.70 12.73
CA ASN A 26 -17.72 -19.63 14.19
C ASN A 26 -17.67 -18.18 14.77
N GLY A 27 -17.81 -17.15 13.93
CA GLY A 27 -17.80 -15.74 14.30
C GLY A 27 -16.40 -15.14 14.46
N LYS A 28 -15.36 -15.95 14.34
CA LYS A 28 -13.97 -15.50 14.46
C LYS A 28 -13.51 -14.74 13.23
N LYS A 29 -12.64 -13.74 13.43
CA LYS A 29 -12.20 -12.81 12.40
C LYS A 29 -10.68 -12.78 12.23
N ILE A 30 -10.22 -12.46 11.02
CA ILE A 30 -8.82 -12.20 10.72
C ILE A 30 -8.72 -10.86 10.00
N TYR A 31 -7.92 -9.96 10.55
CA TYR A 31 -7.68 -8.65 9.97
C TYR A 31 -6.19 -8.45 9.72
N ALA A 32 -5.85 -7.70 8.68
CA ALA A 32 -4.49 -7.29 8.41
C ALA A 32 -4.35 -5.76 8.51
N ASP A 33 -3.26 -5.32 9.10
CA ASP A 33 -2.86 -3.92 9.07
C ASP A 33 -2.48 -3.51 7.65
N TYR A 34 -2.91 -2.32 7.21
CA TYR A 34 -2.72 -1.85 5.85
C TYR A 34 -1.98 -0.52 5.82
N HIS A 35 -0.77 -0.53 5.28
CA HIS A 35 0.04 0.65 5.06
C HIS A 35 -0.06 1.13 3.62
N GLY A 36 -0.52 2.37 3.44
CA GLY A 36 -0.76 2.97 2.13
C GLY A 36 0.13 4.16 1.81
N VAL A 37 -0.47 5.14 1.12
CA VAL A 37 0.20 6.37 0.66
C VAL A 37 1.29 6.08 -0.38
N ARG A 38 1.08 5.03 -1.18
CA ARG A 38 1.88 4.68 -2.34
C ARG A 38 1.12 5.03 -3.60
N TYR A 39 1.78 5.67 -4.54
CA TYR A 39 1.16 6.29 -5.71
C TYR A 39 1.98 6.03 -6.96
N THR A 40 1.39 6.31 -8.13
CA THR A 40 2.12 6.29 -9.40
C THR A 40 2.02 7.64 -10.11
N ARG A 41 3.04 7.98 -10.88
CA ARG A 41 3.02 9.22 -11.69
C ARG A 41 1.84 9.23 -12.66
N ALA A 42 1.55 8.10 -13.26
CA ALA A 42 0.47 7.97 -14.24
C ALA A 42 -0.91 8.24 -13.62
N HIS A 43 -1.17 7.73 -12.41
CA HIS A 43 -2.45 7.85 -11.74
C HIS A 43 -2.55 9.14 -10.90
N ASP A 44 -1.50 9.45 -10.11
CA ASP A 44 -1.56 10.47 -9.04
C ASP A 44 -0.64 11.67 -9.26
N GLY A 45 0.27 11.61 -10.23
CA GLY A 45 1.29 12.64 -10.47
C GLY A 45 2.42 12.66 -9.43
N LYS A 46 2.44 11.73 -8.48
CA LYS A 46 3.42 11.59 -7.39
C LYS A 46 3.66 10.13 -7.09
N LEU A 47 4.67 9.81 -6.24
CA LEU A 47 5.04 8.44 -5.89
C LEU A 47 4.71 8.04 -4.45
N GLY A 48 4.63 9.01 -3.53
CA GLY A 48 4.39 8.74 -2.12
C GLY A 48 5.49 7.88 -1.50
N ARG A 49 5.10 6.85 -0.74
CA ARG A 49 6.05 5.98 -0.03
C ARG A 49 6.82 4.99 -0.92
N TRP A 50 6.61 4.99 -2.24
CA TRP A 50 7.50 4.24 -3.13
C TRP A 50 8.90 4.88 -3.25
N GLU A 51 9.02 6.18 -3.01
CA GLU A 51 10.32 6.87 -2.97
C GLU A 51 10.82 7.04 -1.53
N MET A 52 12.14 7.02 -1.34
CA MET A 52 12.79 7.34 -0.07
C MET A 52 14.11 8.05 -0.33
N HIS A 53 14.29 9.20 0.31
CA HIS A 53 15.50 10.01 0.21
C HIS A 53 15.90 10.52 1.59
N ALA A 54 16.69 9.75 2.32
CA ALA A 54 17.19 10.13 3.64
C ALA A 54 18.40 11.05 3.51
N GLU A 55 18.25 12.30 3.93
CA GLU A 55 19.26 13.35 3.69
C GLU A 55 20.47 13.30 4.64
N THR A 56 20.31 12.77 5.85
CA THR A 56 21.30 12.95 6.93
C THR A 56 21.82 11.66 7.54
N ALA A 57 21.50 10.53 6.95
CA ALA A 57 21.82 9.24 7.55
C ALA A 57 23.32 8.94 7.48
N LYS A 58 23.97 9.01 8.59
CA LYS A 58 25.27 8.37 8.78
C LYS A 58 25.03 6.90 9.11
N SER A 59 25.00 6.06 8.09
CA SER A 59 25.01 4.63 8.30
C SER A 59 26.23 4.20 9.10
N LYS A 60 26.05 3.60 10.27
CA LYS A 60 27.16 3.11 11.12
C LYS A 60 27.98 2.02 10.42
N THR A 61 27.36 1.29 9.49
CA THR A 61 28.00 0.16 8.79
C THR A 61 28.44 0.49 7.37
N GLY A 62 28.14 1.69 6.84
CA GLY A 62 28.49 2.09 5.47
C GLY A 62 27.80 1.34 4.34
N ARG A 63 26.84 0.42 4.63
CA ARG A 63 26.21 -0.48 3.65
C ARG A 63 24.70 -0.28 3.51
N LYS A 64 24.14 0.73 4.17
CA LYS A 64 22.70 0.98 4.21
C LYS A 64 22.30 1.90 3.06
N ARG A 65 21.29 1.49 2.30
CA ARG A 65 20.77 2.30 1.21
C ARG A 65 19.89 3.42 1.76
N LEU A 66 20.05 4.64 1.24
CA LEU A 66 19.36 5.82 1.73
C LEU A 66 18.45 6.49 0.70
N CYS A 67 18.66 6.18 -0.59
CA CYS A 67 17.87 6.71 -1.69
C CYS A 67 17.23 5.58 -2.49
N TYR A 68 15.92 5.68 -2.72
CA TYR A 68 15.16 4.84 -3.64
C TYR A 68 14.47 5.77 -4.62
N ASN A 69 14.85 5.68 -5.88
CA ASN A 69 14.37 6.54 -6.95
C ASN A 69 13.32 5.80 -7.78
N ALA A 70 12.09 5.73 -7.28
CA ALA A 70 11.03 4.89 -7.83
C ALA A 70 10.57 5.29 -9.25
N ASP A 71 11.00 6.41 -9.77
CA ASP A 71 10.83 6.76 -11.17
C ASP A 71 11.80 6.00 -12.10
N PHE A 72 12.86 5.39 -11.56
CA PHE A 72 13.81 4.61 -12.34
C PHE A 72 13.36 3.15 -12.46
N THR A 73 13.57 2.56 -13.65
CA THR A 73 13.37 1.13 -13.87
C THR A 73 14.67 0.43 -14.30
N ASP A 74 14.75 -0.85 -14.00
CA ASP A 74 15.77 -1.75 -14.54
C ASP A 74 15.41 -2.21 -15.99
N ALA A 75 16.21 -3.10 -16.55
CA ALA A 75 15.99 -3.63 -17.89
C ALA A 75 14.73 -4.51 -17.98
N GLU A 76 14.31 -5.08 -16.88
CA GLU A 76 13.10 -5.89 -16.74
C GLU A 76 11.85 -5.03 -16.48
N GLY A 77 12.00 -3.71 -16.33
CA GLY A 77 10.91 -2.76 -16.07
C GLY A 77 10.51 -2.67 -14.60
N ARG A 78 11.32 -3.20 -13.67
CA ARG A 78 11.05 -3.09 -12.24
C ARG A 78 11.56 -1.76 -11.71
N HIS A 79 10.69 -1.04 -11.00
CA HIS A 79 11.00 0.25 -10.41
C HIS A 79 11.93 0.12 -9.19
N ASP A 80 12.79 1.12 -8.99
CA ASP A 80 13.69 1.24 -7.84
C ASP A 80 12.93 1.77 -6.61
N ILE A 81 12.04 0.96 -6.06
CA ILE A 81 11.11 1.33 -5.00
C ILE A 81 11.69 1.20 -3.59
N ALA A 82 11.14 1.96 -2.66
CA ALA A 82 11.45 1.93 -1.23
C ALA A 82 10.82 0.69 -0.57
N ALA A 83 11.36 -0.48 -0.92
CA ALA A 83 10.93 -1.79 -0.44
C ALA A 83 12.09 -2.77 -0.44
N VAL A 84 11.99 -3.83 0.34
CA VAL A 84 12.95 -4.94 0.34
C VAL A 84 12.51 -6.05 -0.60
N ALA A 85 11.20 -6.29 -0.67
CA ALA A 85 10.58 -7.21 -1.60
C ALA A 85 9.72 -6.45 -2.62
N TYR A 86 9.74 -6.90 -3.87
CA TYR A 86 9.04 -6.21 -4.96
C TYR A 86 7.62 -6.76 -5.13
N PRO A 87 6.56 -5.91 -5.18
CA PRO A 87 5.19 -6.38 -5.35
C PRO A 87 5.04 -7.25 -6.61
N GLN A 88 4.35 -8.38 -6.50
CA GLN A 88 4.16 -9.30 -7.62
C GLN A 88 3.49 -8.65 -8.84
N VAL A 89 2.57 -7.73 -8.59
CA VAL A 89 1.83 -6.98 -9.64
C VAL A 89 2.51 -5.66 -10.01
N GLY A 90 3.75 -5.43 -9.55
CA GLY A 90 4.52 -4.22 -9.83
C GLY A 90 4.14 -3.03 -8.93
N MET A 91 4.79 -1.90 -9.19
CA MET A 91 4.51 -0.64 -8.50
C MET A 91 3.14 -0.09 -8.88
N GLN A 92 2.22 0.00 -7.91
CA GLN A 92 0.84 0.43 -8.12
C GLN A 92 0.46 1.64 -7.25
N SER A 93 -0.66 2.28 -7.60
CA SER A 93 -1.29 3.32 -6.77
C SER A 93 -2.30 2.70 -5.80
N ASN A 94 -2.20 3.05 -4.52
CA ASN A 94 -3.22 2.67 -3.54
C ASN A 94 -4.59 3.33 -3.79
N LEU A 95 -4.68 4.31 -4.68
CA LEU A 95 -5.94 4.95 -5.07
C LEU A 95 -6.52 4.38 -6.38
N ASP A 96 -5.80 3.49 -7.07
CA ASP A 96 -6.30 2.79 -8.25
C ASP A 96 -7.36 1.75 -7.85
N PRO A 97 -8.62 1.86 -8.30
CA PRO A 97 -9.67 0.95 -7.92
C PRO A 97 -9.40 -0.51 -8.34
N ASP A 98 -8.70 -0.74 -9.44
CA ASP A 98 -8.33 -2.09 -9.88
C ASP A 98 -7.30 -2.73 -8.95
N TYR A 99 -6.36 -1.93 -8.43
CA TYR A 99 -5.39 -2.42 -7.45
C TYR A 99 -6.06 -2.66 -6.08
N ILE A 100 -6.97 -1.79 -5.65
CA ILE A 100 -7.78 -2.01 -4.45
C ILE A 100 -8.60 -3.31 -4.59
N GLU A 101 -9.23 -3.54 -5.76
CA GLU A 101 -9.96 -4.78 -6.06
C GLU A 101 -9.04 -6.00 -5.93
N TYR A 102 -7.85 -5.96 -6.53
CA TYR A 102 -6.85 -7.03 -6.44
C TYR A 102 -6.49 -7.37 -4.99
N GLN A 103 -6.20 -6.36 -4.18
CA GLN A 103 -5.80 -6.54 -2.78
C GLN A 103 -6.94 -7.14 -1.94
N ILE A 104 -8.16 -6.64 -2.09
CA ILE A 104 -9.34 -7.16 -1.38
C ILE A 104 -9.63 -8.61 -1.78
N LEU A 105 -9.60 -8.93 -3.07
CA LEU A 105 -9.85 -10.29 -3.54
C LEU A 105 -8.75 -11.26 -3.10
N SER A 106 -7.48 -10.83 -3.11
CA SER A 106 -6.36 -11.62 -2.61
C SER A 106 -6.47 -11.91 -1.11
N ALA A 107 -6.83 -10.91 -0.32
CA ALA A 107 -7.06 -11.04 1.11
C ALA A 107 -8.24 -12.01 1.40
N LYS A 108 -9.36 -11.88 0.69
CA LYS A 108 -10.51 -12.79 0.82
C LYS A 108 -10.15 -14.22 0.46
N ALA A 109 -9.39 -14.44 -0.63
CA ALA A 109 -8.93 -15.76 -1.02
C ALA A 109 -8.01 -16.41 0.03
N ALA A 110 -7.30 -15.61 0.84
CA ALA A 110 -6.50 -16.06 1.97
C ALA A 110 -7.28 -16.19 3.29
N GLY A 111 -8.61 -15.96 3.28
CA GLY A 111 -9.45 -16.05 4.48
C GLY A 111 -9.39 -14.83 5.40
N ILE A 112 -8.88 -13.68 4.94
CA ILE A 112 -8.86 -12.40 5.67
C ILE A 112 -10.21 -11.72 5.50
N ASP A 113 -10.76 -11.18 6.59
CA ASP A 113 -12.08 -10.55 6.63
C ASP A 113 -12.04 -9.04 6.34
N GLY A 114 -10.92 -8.38 6.61
CA GLY A 114 -10.81 -6.94 6.46
C GLY A 114 -9.42 -6.37 6.65
N PHE A 115 -9.29 -5.09 6.36
CA PHE A 115 -8.08 -4.31 6.59
C PHE A 115 -8.31 -3.24 7.67
N PHE A 116 -7.26 -3.01 8.48
CA PHE A 116 -7.16 -1.84 9.34
C PHE A 116 -6.15 -0.87 8.73
N ILE A 117 -6.66 0.24 8.18
CA ILE A 117 -5.83 1.21 7.47
C ILE A 117 -5.07 2.07 8.47
N GLU A 118 -3.75 2.16 8.31
CA GLU A 118 -2.94 3.14 9.01
C GLU A 118 -3.51 4.54 8.79
N TRP A 119 -4.06 5.16 9.84
CA TRP A 119 -4.81 6.41 9.74
C TRP A 119 -4.38 7.39 10.83
N GLY A 120 -4.11 8.64 10.49
CA GLY A 120 -3.65 9.65 11.44
C GLY A 120 -4.78 10.55 11.95
N PHE A 121 -5.45 11.21 11.02
CA PHE A 121 -6.55 12.14 11.29
C PHE A 121 -7.33 12.41 10.00
N MET A 122 -8.53 12.98 10.14
CA MET A 122 -9.36 13.37 9.01
C MET A 122 -8.61 14.37 8.11
N ASP A 123 -8.85 14.30 6.80
CA ASP A 123 -8.19 15.08 5.73
C ASP A 123 -6.70 14.76 5.49
N HIS A 124 -6.13 13.81 6.22
CA HIS A 124 -4.79 13.28 5.92
C HIS A 124 -4.81 12.41 4.64
N GLU A 125 -3.63 12.18 4.04
CA GLU A 125 -3.50 11.34 2.85
C GLU A 125 -4.09 9.93 3.03
N ASN A 126 -3.96 9.35 4.22
CA ASN A 126 -4.53 8.04 4.56
C ASN A 126 -6.06 8.05 4.64
N ASP A 127 -6.67 9.20 4.91
CA ASP A 127 -8.13 9.35 4.88
C ASP A 127 -8.67 9.26 3.44
N LYS A 128 -7.93 9.79 2.46
CA LYS A 128 -8.28 9.61 1.04
C LYS A 128 -8.26 8.14 0.62
N LEU A 129 -7.26 7.39 1.11
CA LEU A 129 -7.17 5.96 0.87
C LEU A 129 -8.35 5.20 1.51
N LEU A 130 -8.67 5.49 2.77
CA LEU A 130 -9.80 4.92 3.48
C LEU A 130 -11.10 5.08 2.66
N ARG A 131 -11.38 6.30 2.20
CA ARG A 131 -12.55 6.63 1.39
C ARG A 131 -12.56 5.96 0.02
N ALA A 132 -11.39 5.80 -0.62
CA ALA A 132 -11.27 5.11 -1.90
C ALA A 132 -11.51 3.60 -1.76
N MET A 133 -11.10 3.01 -0.62
CA MET A 133 -11.20 1.58 -0.38
C MET A 133 -12.61 1.14 0.04
N GLN A 134 -13.33 1.94 0.81
CA GLN A 134 -14.66 1.61 1.34
C GLN A 134 -15.68 1.17 0.27
N PRO A 135 -15.87 1.86 -0.88
CA PRO A 135 -16.85 1.43 -1.88
C PRO A 135 -16.48 0.11 -2.55
N VAL A 136 -15.19 -0.17 -2.77
CA VAL A 136 -14.75 -1.45 -3.33
C VAL A 136 -14.93 -2.57 -2.30
N ALA A 137 -14.62 -2.30 -1.04
CA ALA A 137 -14.83 -3.23 0.07
C ALA A 137 -16.32 -3.58 0.23
N ALA A 138 -17.21 -2.59 0.18
CA ALA A 138 -18.66 -2.79 0.24
C ALA A 138 -19.15 -3.68 -0.93
N LYS A 139 -18.62 -3.48 -2.15
CA LYS A 139 -18.96 -4.31 -3.32
C LYS A 139 -18.69 -5.80 -3.09
N TYR A 140 -17.64 -6.12 -2.35
CA TYR A 140 -17.17 -7.49 -2.14
C TYR A 140 -17.42 -8.04 -0.74
N GLY A 141 -18.16 -7.33 0.12
CA GLY A 141 -18.42 -7.76 1.50
C GLY A 141 -17.14 -7.92 2.31
N PHE A 142 -16.26 -6.92 2.25
CA PHE A 142 -14.99 -6.87 2.96
C PHE A 142 -15.00 -5.73 3.99
N GLU A 143 -14.36 -5.92 5.14
CA GLU A 143 -14.43 -4.98 6.24
C GLU A 143 -13.24 -4.00 6.21
N ILE A 144 -13.48 -2.73 6.51
CA ILE A 144 -12.46 -1.68 6.54
C ILE A 144 -12.54 -0.93 7.86
N GLY A 145 -11.51 -1.09 8.68
CA GLY A 145 -11.30 -0.36 9.92
C GLY A 145 -10.09 0.56 9.84
N VAL A 146 -9.69 1.08 11.00
CA VAL A 146 -8.51 1.92 11.12
C VAL A 146 -7.56 1.41 12.20
N ASN A 147 -6.27 1.46 11.88
CA ASN A 147 -5.17 1.47 12.82
C ASN A 147 -4.82 2.95 13.07
N TRP A 148 -5.38 3.53 14.12
CA TRP A 148 -5.26 4.95 14.40
C TRP A 148 -3.91 5.30 14.99
N CYS A 149 -3.04 5.87 14.16
CA CYS A 149 -1.75 6.43 14.55
C CYS A 149 -1.95 7.83 15.17
N ASP A 150 -2.59 7.89 16.31
CA ASP A 150 -2.99 9.13 16.98
C ASP A 150 -1.79 10.00 17.41
N GLY A 151 -0.59 9.44 17.49
CA GLY A 151 0.65 10.17 17.67
C GLY A 151 0.88 11.26 16.62
N TRP A 152 0.45 11.03 15.38
CA TRP A 152 0.62 12.02 14.29
C TRP A 152 -0.15 13.31 14.55
N LEU A 153 -1.22 13.24 15.31
CA LEU A 153 -2.00 14.39 15.73
C LEU A 153 -1.28 15.19 16.84
N TYR A 154 -0.57 14.52 17.73
CA TYR A 154 0.17 15.15 18.84
C TYR A 154 1.60 15.57 18.49
N TYR A 155 2.17 15.05 17.38
CA TYR A 155 3.40 15.55 16.78
C TYR A 155 3.14 16.78 15.90
N ASP A 156 4.19 17.29 15.24
CA ASP A 156 4.09 18.52 14.43
C ASP A 156 3.40 18.32 13.06
N TRP A 157 2.94 17.11 12.75
CA TRP A 157 2.33 16.82 11.46
C TRP A 157 1.01 17.55 11.27
N ILE A 158 0.13 17.52 12.29
CA ILE A 158 -1.15 18.24 12.23
C ILE A 158 -0.93 19.75 12.12
N THR A 159 0.03 20.30 12.86
CA THR A 159 0.33 21.74 12.88
C THR A 159 0.85 22.24 11.52
N ARG A 160 1.49 21.37 10.73
CA ARG A 160 1.91 21.73 9.34
C ARG A 160 0.72 21.91 8.41
N MET A 161 -0.34 21.14 8.59
CA MET A 161 -1.57 21.22 7.79
C MET A 161 -2.56 22.23 8.37
N HIS A 162 -2.61 22.34 9.68
CA HIS A 162 -3.53 23.14 10.47
C HIS A 162 -2.76 23.95 11.51
N PRO A 163 -2.14 25.09 11.12
CA PRO A 163 -1.34 25.90 12.04
C PRO A 163 -2.08 26.41 13.27
N GLU A 164 -3.40 26.48 13.20
CA GLU A 164 -4.29 26.86 14.32
C GLU A 164 -4.42 25.75 15.38
N ILE A 165 -3.97 24.53 15.08
CA ILE A 165 -4.00 23.37 16.01
C ILE A 165 -2.58 23.19 16.59
N ASP A 166 -2.05 24.18 17.28
CA ASP A 166 -0.67 24.21 17.78
C ASP A 166 -0.53 23.83 19.25
N THR A 167 -1.58 24.02 20.05
CA THR A 167 -1.59 23.66 21.47
C THR A 167 -2.04 22.23 21.70
N ARG A 168 -1.66 21.63 22.85
CA ARG A 168 -2.07 20.28 23.19
C ARG A 168 -3.60 20.20 23.41
N GLU A 169 -4.20 21.24 23.95
CA GLU A 169 -5.64 21.37 24.12
C GLU A 169 -6.37 21.39 22.80
N ALA A 170 -5.90 22.20 21.82
CA ALA A 170 -6.46 22.25 20.46
C ALA A 170 -6.33 20.89 19.74
N LYS A 171 -5.20 20.20 19.91
CA LYS A 171 -4.98 18.84 19.42
C LYS A 171 -5.95 17.84 20.04
N THR A 172 -6.24 17.94 21.33
CA THR A 172 -7.21 17.08 22.04
C THR A 172 -8.64 17.34 21.58
N GLU A 173 -9.02 18.59 21.33
CA GLU A 173 -10.32 18.91 20.73
C GLU A 173 -10.43 18.36 19.30
N HIS A 174 -9.35 18.43 18.51
CA HIS A 174 -9.32 17.84 17.18
C HIS A 174 -9.36 16.31 17.22
N TYR A 175 -8.71 15.70 18.20
CA TYR A 175 -8.80 14.26 18.47
C TYR A 175 -10.26 13.83 18.72
N ALA A 176 -11.02 14.57 19.51
CA ALA A 176 -12.43 14.30 19.72
C ALA A 176 -13.26 14.38 18.42
N ARG A 177 -12.97 15.37 17.55
CA ARG A 177 -13.59 15.45 16.22
C ARG A 177 -13.20 14.29 15.33
N CYS A 178 -11.94 13.88 15.34
CA CYS A 178 -11.47 12.69 14.62
C CYS A 178 -12.14 11.42 15.09
N TYR A 179 -12.34 11.26 16.39
CA TYR A 179 -13.06 10.09 16.93
C TYR A 179 -14.53 10.09 16.49
N GLN A 180 -15.23 11.24 16.57
CA GLN A 180 -16.59 11.33 16.05
C GLN A 180 -16.65 11.01 14.54
N TYR A 181 -15.69 11.53 13.77
CA TYR A 181 -15.56 11.23 12.35
C TYR A 181 -15.42 9.71 12.08
N LEU A 182 -14.59 9.00 12.87
CA LEU A 182 -14.47 7.54 12.77
C LEU A 182 -15.80 6.84 13.07
N VAL A 183 -16.54 7.30 14.09
CA VAL A 183 -17.87 6.76 14.40
C VAL A 183 -18.82 6.94 13.22
N ASP A 184 -18.88 8.15 12.65
CA ASP A 184 -19.85 8.51 11.62
C ASP A 184 -19.56 7.86 10.26
N HIS A 185 -18.28 7.66 9.92
CA HIS A 185 -17.87 7.26 8.57
C HIS A 185 -17.21 5.89 8.45
N VAL A 186 -16.82 5.27 9.56
CA VAL A 186 -16.15 3.96 9.58
C VAL A 186 -16.91 2.96 10.45
N LEU A 187 -17.07 3.25 11.73
CA LEU A 187 -17.54 2.28 12.72
C LEU A 187 -19.06 2.02 12.65
N SER A 188 -19.85 2.94 12.07
CA SER A 188 -21.28 2.76 11.81
C SER A 188 -21.60 2.39 10.36
N GLY A 189 -20.60 2.32 9.48
CA GLY A 189 -20.76 2.05 8.06
C GLY A 189 -20.97 0.56 7.74
N PRO A 190 -21.37 0.24 6.50
CA PRO A 190 -21.62 -1.14 6.08
C PRO A 190 -20.35 -2.00 5.99
N THR A 191 -19.18 -1.39 6.01
CA THR A 191 -17.87 -2.06 5.99
C THR A 191 -17.18 -2.06 7.37
N ALA A 192 -17.88 -1.67 8.42
CA ALA A 192 -17.30 -1.62 9.77
C ALA A 192 -16.82 -3.01 10.22
N PRO A 193 -15.59 -3.13 10.76
CA PRO A 193 -15.17 -4.38 11.40
C PRO A 193 -15.98 -4.59 12.67
N VAL A 194 -16.62 -5.75 12.78
CA VAL A 194 -17.45 -6.10 13.93
C VAL A 194 -17.02 -7.45 14.49
N VAL A 195 -16.66 -7.45 15.77
CA VAL A 195 -16.31 -8.66 16.53
C VAL A 195 -17.15 -8.71 17.80
N ASN A 196 -17.76 -9.85 18.08
CA ASN A 196 -18.67 -10.03 19.24
C ASN A 196 -19.78 -8.95 19.33
N GLY A 197 -20.30 -8.50 18.15
CA GLY A 197 -21.34 -7.48 18.05
C GLY A 197 -20.85 -6.06 18.36
N ARG A 198 -19.56 -5.82 18.45
CA ARG A 198 -18.96 -4.50 18.69
C ARG A 198 -18.12 -4.05 17.49
N PRO A 199 -18.26 -2.80 17.04
CA PRO A 199 -17.28 -2.22 16.13
C PRO A 199 -15.89 -2.22 16.76
N VAL A 200 -14.86 -2.46 15.96
CA VAL A 200 -13.48 -2.57 16.44
C VAL A 200 -12.58 -1.59 15.71
N PHE A 201 -11.68 -0.94 16.41
CA PHE A 201 -10.56 -0.24 15.81
C PHE A 201 -9.29 -0.41 16.65
N TYR A 202 -8.15 -0.22 16.00
CA TYR A 202 -6.85 -0.31 16.62
C TYR A 202 -6.33 1.10 16.93
N LEU A 203 -5.81 1.33 18.14
CA LEU A 203 -5.16 2.57 18.54
C LEU A 203 -3.66 2.33 18.68
N PHE A 204 -2.91 2.84 17.71
CA PHE A 204 -1.48 2.56 17.62
C PHE A 204 -0.66 3.33 18.68
N GLY A 205 -1.02 4.59 18.96
CA GLY A 205 -0.28 5.41 19.94
C GLY A 205 1.21 5.59 19.56
N PRO A 206 2.04 6.17 20.46
CA PRO A 206 1.62 7.01 21.56
C PRO A 206 1.14 8.38 21.05
N GLY A 207 -0.01 8.83 21.51
CA GLY A 207 -0.59 10.12 21.14
C GLY A 207 -1.31 10.76 22.32
N ALA A 208 -2.62 10.53 22.42
CA ALA A 208 -3.40 10.96 23.57
C ALA A 208 -2.93 10.28 24.86
N LYS A 209 -2.98 11.02 25.96
CA LYS A 209 -2.85 10.47 27.32
C LYS A 209 -4.21 9.91 27.78
N PRO A 210 -4.29 9.04 28.82
CA PRO A 210 -5.55 8.51 29.31
C PRO A 210 -6.63 9.57 29.57
N ALA A 211 -6.29 10.67 30.22
CA ALA A 211 -7.24 11.75 30.51
C ALA A 211 -7.74 12.48 29.25
N GLU A 212 -6.89 12.63 28.23
CA GLU A 212 -7.24 13.27 26.95
C GLU A 212 -8.15 12.35 26.12
N TYR A 213 -7.87 11.05 26.12
CA TYR A 213 -8.76 10.07 25.52
C TYR A 213 -10.13 10.04 26.22
N ALA A 214 -10.15 10.00 27.55
CA ALA A 214 -11.40 10.03 28.33
C ALA A 214 -12.23 11.28 28.00
N TYR A 215 -11.57 12.44 27.92
CA TYR A 215 -12.21 13.69 27.49
C TYR A 215 -12.79 13.55 26.08
N ALA A 216 -12.02 13.10 25.11
CA ALA A 216 -12.47 12.93 23.75
C ALA A 216 -13.64 11.94 23.64
N ALA A 217 -13.52 10.78 24.28
CA ALA A 217 -14.57 9.76 24.30
C ALA A 217 -15.89 10.29 24.91
N SER A 218 -15.82 11.18 25.90
CA SER A 218 -17.00 11.82 26.50
C SER A 218 -17.75 12.76 25.55
N LYS A 219 -17.10 13.22 24.48
CA LYS A 219 -17.67 14.09 23.44
C LYS A 219 -18.31 13.32 22.29
N VAL A 220 -17.95 12.06 22.13
CA VAL A 220 -18.41 11.22 21.02
C VAL A 220 -19.86 10.78 21.26
N ARG A 221 -20.67 10.88 20.20
CA ARG A 221 -22.07 10.42 20.18
C ARG A 221 -22.16 9.19 19.29
N LEU A 222 -22.58 8.09 19.87
CA LEU A 222 -22.83 6.87 19.12
C LEU A 222 -24.25 6.89 18.53
N PRO A 223 -24.46 6.37 17.30
CA PRO A 223 -25.79 6.12 16.78
C PRO A 223 -26.63 5.25 17.72
N GLU A 224 -27.96 5.42 17.69
CA GLU A 224 -28.88 4.63 18.49
C GLU A 224 -28.70 3.13 18.18
N GLY A 225 -28.59 2.31 19.23
CA GLY A 225 -28.39 0.87 19.13
C GLY A 225 -26.94 0.41 18.80
N MET A 226 -26.03 1.32 18.54
CA MET A 226 -24.62 0.97 18.33
C MET A 226 -23.96 0.60 19.67
N ALA A 227 -23.34 -0.57 19.71
CA ALA A 227 -22.52 -0.96 20.86
C ALA A 227 -21.27 -0.08 20.99
N GLN A 228 -20.78 0.10 22.22
CA GLN A 228 -19.50 0.77 22.45
C GLN A 228 -18.40 0.05 21.67
N PRO A 229 -17.56 0.77 20.89
CA PRO A 229 -16.45 0.17 20.18
C PRO A 229 -15.49 -0.55 21.11
N ALA A 230 -14.97 -1.69 20.66
CA ALA A 230 -13.82 -2.33 21.27
C ALA A 230 -12.55 -1.68 20.73
N VAL A 231 -11.74 -1.10 21.62
CA VAL A 231 -10.50 -0.41 21.25
C VAL A 231 -9.32 -1.28 21.60
N LEU A 232 -8.66 -1.78 20.55
CA LEU A 232 -7.43 -2.55 20.68
C LEU A 232 -6.26 -1.55 20.72
N ARG A 233 -5.60 -1.41 21.85
CA ARG A 233 -4.49 -0.47 21.99
C ARG A 233 -3.15 -1.19 21.94
N ARG A 234 -2.27 -0.73 21.05
CA ARG A 234 -0.91 -1.22 20.98
C ARG A 234 -0.23 -1.07 22.34
N TRP A 235 0.30 -2.18 22.81
CA TRP A 235 1.19 -2.24 23.95
C TRP A 235 2.48 -2.94 23.48
N ALA A 236 3.36 -2.17 22.88
CA ALA A 236 4.65 -2.62 22.40
C ALA A 236 5.71 -1.75 23.06
N GLU A 237 5.89 -1.88 24.36
CA GLU A 237 7.08 -1.32 24.95
C GLU A 237 8.24 -2.28 24.71
N TRP A 238 9.36 -1.69 24.38
CA TRP A 238 10.59 -2.38 24.08
C TRP A 238 11.05 -3.12 25.33
N GLY A 239 11.15 -4.43 25.25
CA GLY A 239 11.78 -5.22 26.28
C GLY A 239 13.28 -4.95 26.34
N THR A 240 13.91 -5.44 27.37
CA THR A 240 15.36 -5.40 27.55
C THR A 240 15.94 -6.79 27.41
N LEU A 241 17.19 -6.89 26.98
CA LEU A 241 17.96 -8.14 27.06
C LEU A 241 18.60 -8.23 28.44
N GLU A 242 18.20 -9.26 29.18
CA GLU A 242 18.85 -9.63 30.44
C GLU A 242 19.44 -11.04 30.30
N ASN A 243 20.78 -11.16 30.39
CA ASN A 243 21.49 -12.44 30.22
C ASN A 243 21.14 -13.15 28.90
N ASP A 244 21.19 -12.42 27.77
CA ASP A 244 20.85 -12.89 26.42
C ASP A 244 19.40 -13.39 26.25
N ARG A 245 18.53 -13.08 27.20
CA ARG A 245 17.08 -13.36 27.10
C ARG A 245 16.31 -12.06 26.98
N TYR A 246 15.37 -12.04 26.06
CA TYR A 246 14.41 -10.94 25.97
C TYR A 246 13.49 -10.95 27.19
N VAL A 247 13.52 -9.87 27.96
CA VAL A 247 12.58 -9.63 29.06
C VAL A 247 11.58 -8.58 28.60
N PRO A 248 10.33 -8.97 28.32
CA PRO A 248 9.30 -8.01 27.95
C PRO A 248 9.06 -7.01 29.07
N VAL A 249 8.69 -5.80 28.71
CA VAL A 249 8.32 -4.78 29.70
C VAL A 249 7.14 -5.30 30.52
N ARG A 250 7.28 -5.18 31.83
CA ARG A 250 6.21 -5.54 32.75
C ARG A 250 5.03 -4.60 32.56
N TRP A 251 3.82 -5.12 32.76
CA TRP A 251 2.60 -4.33 32.82
C TRP A 251 2.79 -3.15 33.77
N SER A 252 2.71 -1.93 33.24
CA SER A 252 2.92 -0.69 33.99
C SER A 252 1.59 -0.15 34.52
N PRO A 253 1.61 0.77 35.52
CA PRO A 253 0.40 1.48 35.96
C PRO A 253 -0.35 2.19 34.82
N GLU A 254 0.33 2.54 33.75
CA GLU A 254 -0.28 3.15 32.57
C GLU A 254 -1.22 2.18 31.85
N ILE A 255 -0.90 0.88 31.79
CA ILE A 255 -1.82 -0.15 31.27
C ILE A 255 -3.13 -0.16 32.06
N GLU A 256 -3.05 -0.13 33.38
CA GLU A 256 -4.26 -0.15 34.22
C GLU A 256 -5.13 1.08 33.94
N SER A 257 -4.54 2.27 33.81
CA SER A 257 -5.28 3.48 33.44
C SER A 257 -5.98 3.36 32.07
N TRP A 258 -5.37 2.72 31.09
CA TRP A 258 -5.97 2.46 29.78
C TRP A 258 -7.06 1.39 29.86
N LYS A 259 -6.85 0.35 30.67
CA LYS A 259 -7.84 -0.70 30.90
C LYS A 259 -9.10 -0.16 31.58
N GLU A 260 -8.96 0.75 32.56
CA GLU A 260 -10.10 1.45 33.20
C GLU A 260 -10.94 2.24 32.18
N LEU A 261 -10.35 2.65 31.06
CA LEU A 261 -11.04 3.30 29.94
C LEU A 261 -11.59 2.32 28.90
N GLY A 262 -11.59 1.01 29.19
CA GLY A 262 -12.10 -0.04 28.32
C GLY A 262 -11.20 -0.41 27.16
N MET A 263 -9.92 -0.04 27.20
CA MET A 263 -8.95 -0.43 26.16
C MET A 263 -8.37 -1.81 26.40
N ILE A 264 -8.14 -2.54 25.32
CA ILE A 264 -7.65 -3.90 25.33
C ILE A 264 -6.20 -3.88 24.83
N PRO A 265 -5.23 -4.27 25.69
CA PRO A 265 -3.83 -4.33 25.28
C PRO A 265 -3.60 -5.36 24.16
N THR A 266 -2.89 -4.95 23.11
CA THR A 266 -2.56 -5.83 22.00
C THR A 266 -1.12 -5.65 21.53
N ALA A 267 -0.56 -6.68 20.90
CA ALA A 267 0.83 -6.71 20.48
C ALA A 267 1.10 -5.89 19.22
N TRP A 268 2.36 -5.52 19.06
CA TRP A 268 2.97 -5.05 17.82
C TRP A 268 4.40 -5.58 17.74
N LEU A 269 5.11 -5.30 16.65
CA LEU A 269 6.45 -5.78 16.36
C LEU A 269 7.49 -5.39 17.42
N PRO A 270 8.19 -6.34 18.07
CA PRO A 270 9.31 -6.06 18.98
C PRO A 270 10.62 -5.98 18.20
N ALA A 271 10.92 -4.87 17.52
CA ALA A 271 12.07 -4.79 16.63
C ALA A 271 13.43 -4.53 17.31
N ARG A 272 13.45 -4.05 18.57
CA ARG A 272 14.67 -3.69 19.30
C ARG A 272 15.07 -4.72 20.34
N VAL A 273 15.37 -5.94 19.93
CA VAL A 273 15.67 -6.98 20.93
C VAL A 273 17.16 -7.16 21.12
N ARG A 274 17.88 -7.46 20.05
CA ARG A 274 19.31 -7.75 20.10
C ARG A 274 20.14 -6.67 19.40
N PRO A 275 21.31 -6.29 19.94
CA PRO A 275 22.22 -5.38 19.25
C PRO A 275 22.84 -6.09 18.04
N MET A 276 23.31 -5.31 17.06
CA MET A 276 24.07 -5.78 15.91
C MET A 276 25.22 -6.73 16.32
N ASP A 277 25.39 -7.81 15.58
CA ASP A 277 26.50 -8.75 15.71
C ASP A 277 27.14 -9.09 14.35
N ALA A 278 28.09 -10.03 14.36
CA ALA A 278 28.81 -10.44 13.15
C ALA A 278 27.92 -11.15 12.12
N ALA A 279 26.84 -11.79 12.55
CA ALA A 279 25.88 -12.46 11.67
C ALA A 279 24.87 -11.46 11.06
N HIS A 280 24.65 -10.34 11.74
CA HIS A 280 23.68 -9.30 11.34
C HIS A 280 24.34 -7.91 11.13
N PRO A 281 25.36 -7.78 10.27
CA PRO A 281 26.19 -6.57 10.17
C PRO A 281 25.50 -5.38 9.52
N HIS A 282 24.29 -5.57 8.97
CA HIS A 282 23.56 -4.55 8.21
C HIS A 282 22.48 -3.84 9.01
N TRP A 283 22.18 -4.30 10.24
CA TRP A 283 21.11 -3.75 11.08
C TRP A 283 21.68 -3.28 12.42
N ASP A 284 21.07 -2.29 13.01
CA ASP A 284 21.47 -1.79 14.35
C ASP A 284 20.92 -2.71 15.45
N HIS A 285 19.74 -3.31 15.19
CA HIS A 285 19.11 -4.27 16.09
C HIS A 285 18.41 -5.37 15.27
N TYR A 286 18.23 -6.53 15.88
CA TYR A 286 17.46 -7.63 15.31
C TYR A 286 16.69 -8.38 16.41
N ALA A 287 15.74 -9.21 16.01
CA ALA A 287 15.10 -10.19 16.88
C ALA A 287 15.07 -11.55 16.17
N GLU A 288 15.28 -12.61 16.97
CA GLU A 288 15.11 -13.98 16.52
C GLU A 288 13.66 -14.45 16.69
N PRO A 289 13.21 -15.49 15.97
CA PRO A 289 11.85 -16.01 16.13
C PRO A 289 11.48 -16.39 17.57
N ASP A 290 12.43 -16.88 18.36
CA ASP A 290 12.19 -17.21 19.78
C ASP A 290 11.93 -15.97 20.64
N ASP A 291 12.59 -14.85 20.32
CA ASP A 291 12.36 -13.58 21.03
C ASP A 291 10.93 -13.08 20.81
N LEU A 292 10.36 -13.31 19.60
CA LEU A 292 8.97 -12.97 19.29
C LEU A 292 7.99 -13.77 20.16
N ILE A 293 8.25 -15.05 20.32
CA ILE A 293 7.41 -15.92 21.16
C ILE A 293 7.49 -15.49 22.64
N GLU A 294 8.68 -15.19 23.15
CA GLU A 294 8.84 -14.67 24.51
C GLU A 294 8.10 -13.33 24.68
N PHE A 295 8.17 -12.45 23.70
CA PHE A 295 7.43 -11.18 23.71
C PHE A 295 5.91 -11.39 23.74
N MET A 296 5.38 -12.42 23.08
CA MET A 296 3.95 -12.70 23.00
C MET A 296 3.36 -13.34 24.26
N LYS A 297 4.18 -14.01 25.07
CA LYS A 297 3.70 -14.72 26.30
C LYS A 297 2.89 -13.82 27.25
N PRO A 298 3.31 -12.59 27.59
CA PRO A 298 2.52 -11.70 28.47
C PRO A 298 1.13 -11.39 27.92
N PHE A 299 0.99 -11.20 26.60
CA PHE A 299 -0.33 -10.97 25.98
C PHE A 299 -1.22 -12.21 26.09
N ARG A 300 -0.65 -13.39 25.79
CA ARG A 300 -1.36 -14.65 25.98
C ARG A 300 -1.84 -14.81 27.43
N ASP A 301 -0.93 -14.69 28.39
CA ASP A 301 -1.19 -15.02 29.78
C ASP A 301 -2.10 -13.99 30.48
N SER A 302 -1.96 -12.70 30.16
CA SER A 302 -2.67 -11.60 30.82
C SER A 302 -3.93 -11.13 30.09
N VAL A 303 -4.06 -11.37 28.77
CA VAL A 303 -5.20 -10.92 27.98
C VAL A 303 -5.96 -12.10 27.37
N TRP A 304 -5.31 -12.94 26.56
CA TRP A 304 -6.02 -13.99 25.80
C TRP A 304 -6.66 -15.02 26.72
N MET A 305 -5.92 -15.49 27.73
CA MET A 305 -6.38 -16.49 28.68
C MET A 305 -7.14 -15.88 29.87
N SER A 306 -7.23 -14.55 29.96
CA SER A 306 -7.91 -13.88 31.06
C SER A 306 -9.42 -14.10 31.03
N ALA A 307 -10.02 -14.29 32.21
CA ALA A 307 -11.46 -14.29 32.41
C ALA A 307 -12.04 -12.89 32.67
N ASP A 308 -11.22 -11.83 32.60
CA ASP A 308 -11.64 -10.45 32.86
C ASP A 308 -12.64 -9.98 31.80
N PRO A 309 -13.89 -9.62 32.19
CA PRO A 309 -14.91 -9.16 31.25
C PRO A 309 -14.60 -7.82 30.57
N ALA A 310 -13.59 -7.09 31.04
CA ALA A 310 -13.11 -5.88 30.37
C ALA A 310 -12.51 -6.18 28.99
N TYR A 311 -11.98 -7.37 28.79
CA TYR A 311 -11.44 -7.80 27.50
C TYR A 311 -12.54 -8.35 26.60
N THR A 312 -13.34 -7.45 26.04
CA THR A 312 -14.53 -7.78 25.22
C THR A 312 -14.18 -8.37 23.85
N VAL A 313 -12.96 -8.15 23.36
CA VAL A 313 -12.39 -8.71 22.13
C VAL A 313 -10.94 -9.12 22.40
N LYS A 314 -10.60 -10.36 22.15
CA LYS A 314 -9.26 -10.90 22.34
C LYS A 314 -8.59 -11.15 21.00
N SER A 315 -7.50 -10.42 20.74
CA SER A 315 -6.77 -10.47 19.48
C SER A 315 -5.45 -11.22 19.61
N GLY A 316 -5.30 -12.30 18.85
CA GLY A 316 -4.00 -12.86 18.53
C GLY A 316 -3.20 -11.92 17.65
N PHE A 317 -1.91 -12.18 17.50
CA PHE A 317 -1.02 -11.35 16.69
C PHE A 317 -0.02 -12.21 15.93
N VAL A 318 0.16 -11.94 14.64
CA VAL A 318 1.12 -12.65 13.78
C VAL A 318 1.83 -11.68 12.84
N MET A 319 3.07 -12.02 12.45
CA MET A 319 3.90 -11.24 11.55
C MET A 319 4.89 -12.13 10.79
N PRO A 320 5.21 -11.81 9.51
CA PRO A 320 6.07 -12.66 8.69
C PRO A 320 7.58 -12.46 8.93
N GLY A 321 7.97 -11.35 9.48
CA GLY A 321 9.34 -10.87 9.62
C GLY A 321 9.37 -9.35 9.48
N MET A 322 10.55 -8.73 9.50
CA MET A 322 10.72 -7.28 9.32
C MET A 322 12.09 -6.96 8.73
N ASP A 323 12.13 -6.01 7.81
CA ASP A 323 13.37 -5.41 7.30
C ASP A 323 13.10 -3.97 6.85
N ASN A 324 13.39 -3.02 7.72
CA ASN A 324 13.06 -1.62 7.48
C ASN A 324 14.11 -0.85 6.63
N ARG A 325 14.90 -1.57 5.81
CA ARG A 325 15.79 -0.91 4.85
C ARG A 325 15.03 -0.11 3.80
N GLY A 326 13.79 -0.50 3.49
CA GLY A 326 12.92 0.25 2.57
C GLY A 326 12.62 1.67 3.02
N CYS A 327 12.42 1.92 4.31
CA CYS A 327 12.30 3.27 4.86
C CYS A 327 13.65 3.86 5.33
N ALA A 328 14.75 3.30 4.85
CA ALA A 328 16.10 3.70 5.24
C ALA A 328 16.28 3.76 6.77
N GLY A 329 15.71 2.79 7.52
CA GLY A 329 15.74 2.78 8.97
C GLY A 329 15.10 4.03 9.58
N TRP A 330 13.92 4.41 9.10
CA TRP A 330 13.19 5.62 9.48
C TRP A 330 14.03 6.89 9.34
N GLY A 331 14.53 7.09 8.14
CA GLY A 331 15.39 8.23 7.81
C GLY A 331 16.87 8.03 8.17
N GLY A 332 17.32 6.78 8.28
CA GLY A 332 18.72 6.41 8.49
C GLY A 332 19.17 6.39 9.94
N GLN A 333 18.23 6.41 10.88
CA GLN A 333 18.56 6.44 12.32
C GLN A 333 18.65 5.05 12.93
N HIS A 334 17.73 4.13 12.55
CA HIS A 334 17.55 2.84 13.19
C HIS A 334 17.18 1.75 12.19
N PHE A 335 18.09 0.85 11.89
CA PHE A 335 17.86 -0.29 11.01
C PHE A 335 17.57 -1.53 11.84
N TYR A 336 16.39 -2.14 11.61
CA TYR A 336 15.90 -3.29 12.36
C TYR A 336 15.61 -4.46 11.46
N TYR A 337 15.77 -5.67 12.01
CA TYR A 337 15.59 -6.89 11.29
C TYR A 337 14.95 -7.99 12.13
N ILE A 338 14.01 -8.70 11.52
CA ILE A 338 13.44 -9.95 12.01
C ILE A 338 13.40 -10.88 10.81
N PRO A 339 14.12 -12.02 10.83
CA PRO A 339 14.19 -12.89 9.67
C PRO A 339 12.83 -13.49 9.33
N ARG A 340 12.50 -13.58 8.04
CA ARG A 340 11.34 -14.35 7.56
C ARG A 340 11.60 -15.85 7.60
N ASP A 341 12.86 -16.27 7.58
CA ASP A 341 13.32 -17.67 7.64
C ASP A 341 12.52 -18.59 6.70
N GLY A 342 12.46 -18.21 5.40
CA GLY A 342 11.69 -18.96 4.41
C GLY A 342 10.20 -19.10 4.68
N GLY A 343 9.62 -18.26 5.56
CA GLY A 343 8.24 -18.32 6.03
C GLY A 343 8.06 -18.92 7.42
N ARG A 344 9.10 -19.54 7.97
CA ARG A 344 9.02 -20.25 9.27
C ARG A 344 8.70 -19.30 10.44
N THR A 345 9.18 -18.05 10.39
CA THR A 345 8.83 -17.04 11.40
C THR A 345 7.32 -16.83 11.45
N TYR A 346 6.69 -16.69 10.28
CA TYR A 346 5.24 -16.49 10.17
C TYR A 346 4.44 -17.71 10.68
N GLU A 347 4.86 -18.90 10.29
CA GLU A 347 4.26 -20.16 10.77
C GLU A 347 4.32 -20.27 12.29
N ARG A 348 5.47 -19.99 12.91
CA ARG A 348 5.63 -20.03 14.37
C ARG A 348 4.75 -19.04 15.12
N MET A 349 4.57 -17.83 14.57
CA MET A 349 3.65 -16.83 15.13
C MET A 349 2.21 -17.31 15.07
N TRP A 350 1.82 -17.95 13.95
CA TRP A 350 0.52 -18.58 13.82
C TRP A 350 0.35 -19.76 14.80
N GLU A 351 1.30 -20.69 14.85
CA GLU A 351 1.29 -21.84 15.80
C GLU A 351 1.08 -21.35 17.23
N PHE A 352 1.79 -20.28 17.65
CA PHE A 352 1.65 -19.72 18.98
C PHE A 352 0.24 -19.14 19.22
N SER A 353 -0.31 -18.38 18.28
CA SER A 353 -1.67 -17.84 18.39
C SER A 353 -2.72 -18.96 18.38
N MET A 354 -2.57 -19.95 17.51
CA MET A 354 -3.47 -21.10 17.39
C MET A 354 -3.50 -22.00 18.61
N ALA A 355 -2.40 -22.06 19.40
CA ALA A 355 -2.41 -22.74 20.68
C ALA A 355 -3.41 -22.15 21.71
N SER A 356 -3.88 -20.93 21.47
CA SER A 356 -4.90 -20.23 22.29
C SER A 356 -6.18 -19.93 21.51
N ARG A 357 -6.41 -20.58 20.36
CA ARG A 357 -7.49 -20.26 19.41
C ARG A 357 -8.87 -20.19 20.04
N ASP A 358 -9.16 -21.06 21.02
CA ASP A 358 -10.49 -21.14 21.65
C ASP A 358 -10.78 -19.90 22.51
N SER A 359 -9.74 -19.19 22.95
CA SER A 359 -9.84 -17.95 23.73
C SER A 359 -9.73 -16.68 22.88
N LEU A 360 -9.39 -16.80 21.59
CA LEU A 360 -9.25 -15.67 20.71
C LEU A 360 -10.54 -15.43 19.89
N ASP A 361 -10.93 -14.18 19.75
CA ASP A 361 -12.03 -13.74 18.90
C ASP A 361 -11.56 -13.34 17.50
N MET A 362 -10.32 -12.84 17.41
CA MET A 362 -9.70 -12.46 16.15
C MET A 362 -8.19 -12.68 16.16
N VAL A 363 -7.59 -12.62 14.96
CA VAL A 363 -6.14 -12.52 14.77
C VAL A 363 -5.84 -11.27 13.95
N PHE A 364 -4.81 -10.53 14.37
CA PHE A 364 -4.30 -9.34 13.70
C PHE A 364 -2.95 -9.63 13.05
N ILE A 365 -2.84 -9.35 11.76
CA ILE A 365 -1.65 -9.59 10.96
C ILE A 365 -0.91 -8.26 10.74
N ALA A 366 0.33 -8.17 11.11
CA ALA A 366 1.22 -7.07 10.78
C ALA A 366 2.21 -7.51 9.69
N SER A 367 2.00 -7.10 8.43
CA SER A 367 0.92 -6.30 7.84
C SER A 367 0.52 -6.87 6.47
N TRP A 368 -0.55 -6.31 5.87
CA TRP A 368 -0.84 -6.58 4.46
C TRP A 368 0.26 -6.03 3.55
N SER A 369 0.66 -4.75 3.71
CA SER A 369 1.39 -4.01 2.69
C SER A 369 2.47 -3.05 3.19
N ASP A 370 3.09 -3.26 4.37
CA ASP A 370 4.21 -2.42 4.74
C ASP A 370 5.53 -2.87 4.10
N TYR A 371 5.66 -2.53 2.82
CA TYR A 371 6.87 -2.78 2.03
C TYR A 371 8.11 -2.02 2.53
N THR A 372 7.89 -0.84 3.14
CA THR A 372 8.99 -0.01 3.63
C THR A 372 9.64 -0.56 4.88
N GLU A 373 8.87 -1.24 5.71
CA GLU A 373 9.35 -1.94 6.90
C GLU A 373 9.53 -3.46 6.68
N GLY A 374 9.16 -3.96 5.50
CA GLY A 374 9.44 -5.33 5.08
C GLY A 374 8.70 -6.40 5.87
N HIS A 375 7.47 -6.11 6.34
CA HIS A 375 6.60 -7.07 6.99
C HIS A 375 5.26 -7.29 6.27
N GLU A 376 5.25 -7.03 4.98
CA GLU A 376 4.11 -7.30 4.09
C GLU A 376 3.85 -8.80 3.91
N ILE A 377 2.55 -9.16 3.75
CA ILE A 377 2.12 -10.49 3.31
C ILE A 377 1.49 -10.45 1.91
N GLU A 378 1.25 -9.28 1.34
CA GLU A 378 0.86 -9.14 -0.07
C GLU A 378 1.91 -9.84 -0.96
N PRO A 379 1.50 -10.59 -2.00
CA PRO A 379 2.44 -11.34 -2.81
C PRO A 379 3.57 -10.50 -3.43
N THR A 380 4.79 -11.01 -3.32
CA THR A 380 6.00 -10.38 -3.86
C THR A 380 6.72 -11.30 -4.83
N VAL A 381 7.62 -10.74 -5.64
CA VAL A 381 8.45 -11.53 -6.56
C VAL A 381 9.36 -12.50 -5.78
N GLU A 382 9.86 -12.07 -4.63
CA GLU A 382 10.81 -12.83 -3.81
C GLU A 382 10.13 -13.93 -2.99
N ASN A 383 8.92 -13.69 -2.49
CA ASN A 383 8.22 -14.61 -1.58
C ASN A 383 7.07 -15.37 -2.27
N GLY A 384 6.67 -14.94 -3.47
CA GLY A 384 5.48 -15.49 -4.13
C GLY A 384 4.20 -15.24 -3.31
N ASP A 385 3.34 -16.23 -3.26
CA ASP A 385 2.09 -16.24 -2.51
C ASP A 385 2.17 -17.05 -1.19
N ARG A 386 3.38 -17.32 -0.71
CA ARG A 386 3.65 -18.19 0.45
C ARG A 386 2.90 -17.72 1.69
N GLU A 387 3.00 -16.44 2.03
CA GLU A 387 2.35 -15.87 3.22
C GLU A 387 0.82 -15.94 3.12
N LEU A 388 0.24 -15.79 1.93
CA LEU A 388 -1.21 -15.97 1.73
C LEU A 388 -1.63 -17.43 1.92
N ARG A 389 -0.85 -18.40 1.44
CA ARG A 389 -1.12 -19.84 1.65
C ARG A 389 -1.02 -20.20 3.13
N THR A 390 0.01 -19.70 3.82
CA THR A 390 0.14 -19.87 5.27
C THR A 390 -1.06 -19.27 6.00
N THR A 391 -1.47 -18.06 5.61
CA THR A 391 -2.65 -17.39 6.19
C THR A 391 -3.92 -18.22 5.97
N LEU A 392 -4.16 -18.70 4.75
CA LEU A 392 -5.33 -19.53 4.44
C LEU A 392 -5.35 -20.84 5.28
N HIS A 393 -4.20 -21.49 5.40
CA HIS A 393 -4.07 -22.71 6.20
C HIS A 393 -4.53 -22.49 7.65
N TYR A 394 -4.04 -21.45 8.31
CA TYR A 394 -4.44 -21.15 9.68
C TYR A 394 -5.82 -20.51 9.79
N ALA A 395 -6.24 -19.73 8.79
CA ALA A 395 -7.60 -19.21 8.72
C ALA A 395 -8.64 -20.32 8.64
N ALA A 396 -8.38 -21.35 7.85
CA ALA A 396 -9.25 -22.53 7.73
C ALA A 396 -9.45 -23.21 9.08
N GLN A 397 -8.37 -23.39 9.86
CA GLN A 397 -8.43 -23.97 11.20
C GLN A 397 -9.08 -23.04 12.23
N PHE A 398 -8.78 -21.74 12.19
CA PHE A 398 -9.28 -20.76 13.15
C PHE A 398 -10.77 -20.49 12.98
N LYS A 399 -11.22 -20.38 11.74
CA LYS A 399 -12.61 -20.03 11.36
C LYS A 399 -13.47 -21.27 11.06
N GLU A 400 -12.89 -22.48 11.12
CA GLU A 400 -13.55 -23.73 10.78
C GLU A 400 -14.18 -23.70 9.38
N MET A 401 -13.39 -23.25 8.40
CA MET A 401 -13.78 -23.12 6.99
C MET A 401 -12.94 -24.05 6.10
N PRO A 402 -13.40 -24.38 4.88
CA PRO A 402 -12.59 -25.13 3.93
C PRO A 402 -11.28 -24.43 3.58
N GLU A 403 -10.19 -25.23 3.46
CA GLU A 403 -8.91 -24.75 2.93
C GLU A 403 -8.90 -25.00 1.41
N ASP A 404 -9.18 -23.96 0.62
CA ASP A 404 -9.16 -24.04 -0.85
C ASP A 404 -8.12 -23.07 -1.44
N THR A 405 -6.97 -23.60 -1.80
CA THR A 405 -5.84 -22.82 -2.35
C THR A 405 -6.05 -22.43 -3.82
N SER A 406 -7.07 -22.94 -4.51
CA SER A 406 -7.31 -22.66 -5.94
C SER A 406 -7.65 -21.19 -6.21
N GLY A 407 -8.14 -20.47 -5.19
CA GLY A 407 -8.45 -19.04 -5.26
C GLY A 407 -7.25 -18.10 -5.23
N ILE A 408 -6.12 -18.51 -4.65
CA ILE A 408 -5.00 -17.60 -4.31
C ILE A 408 -4.42 -16.86 -5.52
N ALA A 409 -4.28 -17.52 -6.67
CA ALA A 409 -3.69 -16.93 -7.86
C ALA A 409 -4.67 -16.15 -8.76
N LEU A 410 -5.98 -16.28 -8.53
CA LEU A 410 -7.00 -15.71 -9.42
C LEU A 410 -7.04 -14.18 -9.41
N PRO A 411 -6.89 -13.48 -8.25
CA PRO A 411 -6.91 -12.03 -8.22
C PRO A 411 -5.83 -11.37 -9.08
N ALA A 412 -4.62 -11.92 -9.12
CA ALA A 412 -3.54 -11.40 -9.96
C ALA A 412 -3.87 -11.50 -11.46
N ARG A 413 -4.55 -12.59 -11.88
CA ARG A 413 -5.00 -12.75 -13.26
C ARG A 413 -6.12 -11.76 -13.61
N ILE A 414 -7.04 -11.51 -12.68
CA ILE A 414 -8.10 -10.50 -12.84
C ILE A 414 -7.47 -9.11 -13.00
N PHE A 415 -6.49 -8.77 -12.16
CA PHE A 415 -5.78 -7.49 -12.23
C PHE A 415 -5.04 -7.30 -13.58
N ASP A 416 -4.32 -8.33 -14.06
CA ASP A 416 -3.68 -8.31 -15.38
C ASP A 416 -4.72 -8.02 -16.49
N LEU A 417 -5.86 -8.71 -16.44
CA LEU A 417 -6.93 -8.51 -17.41
C LEU A 417 -7.52 -7.09 -17.35
N ARG A 418 -7.69 -6.50 -16.16
CA ARG A 418 -8.12 -5.10 -15.98
C ARG A 418 -7.15 -4.15 -16.69
N LYS A 419 -5.86 -4.28 -16.43
CA LYS A 419 -4.84 -3.38 -17.01
C LYS A 419 -4.72 -3.55 -18.53
N ARG A 420 -4.83 -4.76 -19.04
CA ARG A 420 -4.86 -5.01 -20.49
C ARG A 420 -6.12 -4.47 -21.15
N SER A 421 -7.28 -4.61 -20.51
CA SER A 421 -8.54 -4.02 -20.98
C SER A 421 -8.48 -2.48 -20.99
N GLU A 422 -7.94 -1.86 -19.93
CA GLU A 422 -7.70 -0.42 -19.85
C GLU A 422 -6.82 0.08 -21.01
N TYR A 423 -5.71 -0.62 -21.30
CA TYR A 423 -4.85 -0.29 -22.42
C TYR A 423 -5.59 -0.41 -23.78
N LEU A 424 -6.35 -1.48 -23.99
CA LEU A 424 -7.17 -1.68 -25.18
C LEU A 424 -8.22 -0.57 -25.36
N ALA A 425 -8.87 -0.16 -24.27
CA ALA A 425 -9.83 0.95 -24.28
C ALA A 425 -9.13 2.28 -24.67
N SER A 426 -7.92 2.54 -24.14
CA SER A 426 -7.11 3.70 -24.54
C SER A 426 -6.78 3.69 -26.05
N ALA A 427 -6.55 2.49 -26.62
CA ALA A 427 -6.37 2.26 -28.05
C ALA A 427 -7.71 2.22 -28.82
N ARG A 428 -8.82 2.66 -28.21
CA ARG A 428 -10.18 2.73 -28.77
C ARG A 428 -10.75 1.37 -29.23
N ARG A 429 -10.40 0.28 -28.54
CA ARG A 429 -11.07 -1.00 -28.72
C ARG A 429 -12.34 -1.06 -27.86
N LYS A 430 -13.33 -1.83 -28.27
CA LYS A 430 -14.57 -2.04 -27.50
C LYS A 430 -14.33 -3.18 -26.50
N THR A 431 -14.15 -2.85 -25.23
CA THR A 431 -13.79 -3.79 -24.16
C THR A 431 -14.96 -4.28 -23.33
N ALA A 432 -16.18 -3.71 -23.49
CA ALA A 432 -17.32 -3.95 -22.61
C ALA A 432 -17.66 -5.44 -22.37
N ASP A 433 -17.53 -6.30 -23.39
CA ASP A 433 -17.81 -7.74 -23.23
C ASP A 433 -16.73 -8.44 -22.39
N ALA A 434 -15.46 -8.03 -22.56
CA ALA A 434 -14.35 -8.52 -21.75
C ALA A 434 -14.49 -8.03 -20.30
N ASP A 435 -14.80 -6.74 -20.10
CA ASP A 435 -14.99 -6.13 -18.78
C ASP A 435 -16.12 -6.83 -18.00
N ALA A 436 -17.24 -7.16 -18.68
CA ALA A 436 -18.33 -7.92 -18.06
C ALA A 436 -17.92 -9.34 -17.62
N LEU A 437 -16.99 -9.99 -18.32
CA LEU A 437 -16.44 -11.29 -17.92
C LEU A 437 -15.49 -11.12 -16.72
N ILE A 438 -14.67 -10.09 -16.71
CA ILE A 438 -13.78 -9.77 -15.60
C ILE A 438 -14.60 -9.45 -14.32
N ASP A 439 -15.70 -8.69 -14.43
CA ASP A 439 -16.59 -8.41 -13.31
C ASP A 439 -17.21 -9.68 -12.71
N ARG A 440 -17.65 -10.62 -13.54
CA ARG A 440 -18.17 -11.92 -13.08
C ARG A 440 -17.08 -12.75 -12.38
N ALA A 441 -15.86 -12.75 -12.94
CA ALA A 441 -14.73 -13.44 -12.32
C ALA A 441 -14.43 -12.88 -10.92
N ALA A 442 -14.38 -11.55 -10.79
CA ALA A 442 -14.14 -10.87 -9.51
C ALA A 442 -15.23 -11.18 -8.48
N ALA A 443 -16.50 -11.17 -8.90
CA ALA A 443 -17.63 -11.53 -8.04
C ALA A 443 -17.56 -13.00 -7.57
N ALA A 444 -17.19 -13.92 -8.46
CA ALA A 444 -17.04 -15.33 -8.13
C ALA A 444 -15.87 -15.58 -7.15
N VAL A 445 -14.72 -14.89 -7.32
CA VAL A 445 -13.63 -14.94 -6.32
C VAL A 445 -14.12 -14.42 -4.97
N ALA A 446 -14.84 -13.30 -4.95
CA ALA A 446 -15.33 -12.71 -3.72
C ALA A 446 -16.33 -13.60 -2.96
N SER A 447 -17.10 -14.44 -3.68
CA SER A 447 -18.02 -15.41 -3.09
C SER A 447 -17.38 -16.78 -2.76
N GLY A 448 -16.11 -17.01 -3.14
CA GLY A 448 -15.43 -18.28 -2.95
C GLY A 448 -15.73 -19.34 -4.01
N ASP A 449 -16.43 -18.99 -5.11
CA ASP A 449 -16.64 -19.91 -6.24
C ASP A 449 -15.46 -19.81 -7.23
N TYR A 450 -14.35 -20.44 -6.85
CA TYR A 450 -13.11 -20.35 -7.64
C TYR A 450 -13.18 -21.12 -8.96
N ALA A 451 -14.06 -22.11 -9.08
CA ALA A 451 -14.28 -22.84 -10.33
C ALA A 451 -15.01 -21.97 -11.36
N GLU A 452 -16.05 -21.26 -10.94
CA GLU A 452 -16.75 -20.28 -11.77
C GLU A 452 -15.83 -19.11 -12.14
N ALA A 453 -15.07 -18.59 -11.17
CA ALA A 453 -14.08 -17.55 -11.40
C ALA A 453 -13.06 -17.94 -12.48
N GLY A 454 -12.50 -19.15 -12.40
CA GLY A 454 -11.58 -19.69 -13.40
C GLY A 454 -12.19 -19.77 -14.80
N THR A 455 -13.47 -20.14 -14.90
CA THR A 455 -14.20 -20.18 -16.18
C THR A 455 -14.36 -18.78 -16.78
N HIS A 456 -14.74 -17.80 -15.98
CA HIS A 456 -14.88 -16.42 -16.44
C HIS A 456 -13.54 -15.78 -16.82
N ILE A 457 -12.48 -16.04 -16.05
CA ILE A 457 -11.13 -15.60 -16.37
C ILE A 457 -10.68 -16.15 -17.75
N ALA A 458 -10.85 -17.44 -18.00
CA ALA A 458 -10.46 -18.04 -19.28
C ALA A 458 -11.22 -17.43 -20.46
N ALA A 459 -12.51 -17.15 -20.28
CA ALA A 459 -13.33 -16.47 -21.29
C ALA A 459 -12.86 -15.01 -21.51
N ALA A 460 -12.55 -14.27 -20.44
CA ALA A 460 -12.02 -12.91 -20.49
C ALA A 460 -10.64 -12.86 -21.18
N GLU A 461 -9.72 -13.78 -20.86
CA GLU A 461 -8.42 -13.91 -21.52
C GLU A 461 -8.58 -14.12 -23.04
N THR A 462 -9.55 -14.92 -23.45
CA THR A 462 -9.85 -15.15 -24.86
C THR A 462 -10.36 -13.88 -25.54
N ALA A 463 -11.29 -13.16 -24.90
CA ALA A 463 -11.85 -11.91 -25.43
C ALA A 463 -10.77 -10.80 -25.52
N VAL A 464 -9.97 -10.60 -24.47
CA VAL A 464 -8.88 -9.62 -24.43
C VAL A 464 -7.85 -9.95 -25.52
N ARG A 465 -7.40 -11.20 -25.63
CA ARG A 465 -6.45 -11.65 -26.67
C ARG A 465 -6.97 -11.39 -28.08
N ALA A 466 -8.26 -11.65 -28.32
CA ALA A 466 -8.87 -11.36 -29.62
C ALA A 466 -8.79 -9.87 -29.98
N LEU A 467 -9.01 -8.97 -29.00
CA LEU A 467 -8.86 -7.53 -29.20
C LEU A 467 -7.40 -7.11 -29.42
N GLU A 468 -6.45 -7.69 -28.68
CA GLU A 468 -5.01 -7.43 -28.83
C GLU A 468 -4.51 -7.75 -30.23
N THR A 469 -5.01 -8.84 -30.86
CA THR A 469 -4.66 -9.19 -32.25
C THR A 469 -5.06 -8.14 -33.28
N THR A 470 -5.98 -7.24 -32.92
CA THR A 470 -6.42 -6.12 -33.78
C THR A 470 -5.51 -4.90 -33.70
N LEU A 471 -4.57 -4.85 -32.72
CA LEU A 471 -3.62 -3.75 -32.58
C LEU A 471 -2.55 -3.85 -33.66
N LYS A 472 -2.23 -2.70 -34.26
CA LYS A 472 -1.08 -2.55 -35.16
C LYS A 472 0.01 -1.80 -34.40
N ASN A 473 0.90 -2.55 -33.79
CA ASN A 473 2.02 -2.00 -33.01
C ASN A 473 3.21 -1.67 -33.93
N ARG A 474 3.86 -0.55 -33.63
CA ARG A 474 5.12 -0.13 -34.24
C ARG A 474 6.06 0.35 -33.15
N THR A 475 7.27 -0.17 -33.11
CA THR A 475 8.35 0.34 -32.25
C THR A 475 9.09 1.47 -32.93
N LEU A 476 9.57 2.41 -32.14
CA LEU A 476 10.36 3.56 -32.57
C LEU A 476 11.45 3.82 -31.52
N GLU A 477 12.68 3.80 -31.98
CA GLU A 477 13.86 4.15 -31.17
C GLU A 477 14.47 5.44 -31.73
N VAL A 478 14.84 6.35 -30.83
CA VAL A 478 15.44 7.64 -31.18
C VAL A 478 16.74 7.79 -30.39
N PRO A 479 17.90 7.48 -31.03
CA PRO A 479 19.20 7.58 -30.37
C PRO A 479 19.61 9.04 -30.13
N GLU A 480 20.59 9.27 -29.25
CA GLU A 480 21.12 10.61 -28.94
C GLU A 480 21.52 11.41 -30.19
N SER A 481 22.06 10.75 -31.22
CA SER A 481 22.48 11.39 -32.46
C SER A 481 21.35 12.05 -33.27
N GLU A 482 20.12 11.64 -33.06
CA GLU A 482 18.93 12.23 -33.68
C GLU A 482 18.25 13.31 -32.79
N LEU A 483 18.69 13.45 -31.55
CA LEU A 483 18.15 14.42 -30.61
C LEU A 483 18.82 15.79 -30.75
N ARG A 484 18.05 16.85 -30.52
CA ARG A 484 18.59 18.20 -30.35
C ARG A 484 18.57 18.56 -28.86
N PHE A 485 19.62 19.22 -28.41
CA PHE A 485 19.78 19.66 -27.02
C PHE A 485 19.95 21.19 -26.96
N SER A 486 19.62 21.79 -25.81
CA SER A 486 19.82 23.23 -25.58
C SER A 486 21.30 23.62 -25.34
N SER A 487 22.19 22.65 -25.13
CA SER A 487 23.64 22.84 -24.98
C SER A 487 24.39 21.67 -25.59
N ASP A 488 25.63 21.93 -26.04
CA ASP A 488 26.50 20.93 -26.62
C ASP A 488 27.13 20.04 -25.53
N ALA A 489 27.57 18.84 -25.94
CA ALA A 489 28.34 17.96 -25.07
C ALA A 489 29.80 18.43 -25.01
N VAL A 490 30.43 18.33 -23.83
CA VAL A 490 31.86 18.53 -23.63
C VAL A 490 32.49 17.18 -23.37
N HIS A 491 33.37 16.74 -24.26
CA HIS A 491 33.98 15.39 -24.23
C HIS A 491 32.93 14.26 -24.11
N GLY A 492 31.83 14.37 -24.82
CA GLY A 492 30.74 13.39 -24.81
C GLY A 492 29.85 13.45 -23.57
N ILE A 493 30.04 14.41 -22.69
CA ILE A 493 29.23 14.59 -21.45
C ILE A 493 28.38 15.85 -21.60
N ARG A 494 27.08 15.75 -21.31
CA ARG A 494 26.17 16.87 -21.21
C ARG A 494 25.94 17.28 -19.76
N TYR A 495 25.80 18.55 -19.55
CA TYR A 495 25.59 19.13 -18.22
C TYR A 495 24.21 19.75 -18.11
N ALA A 496 23.36 19.22 -17.23
CA ALA A 496 22.17 19.92 -16.77
C ALA A 496 22.56 20.78 -15.58
N SER A 497 22.81 22.07 -15.82
CA SER A 497 23.17 23.02 -14.77
C SER A 497 22.93 24.46 -15.26
N PRO A 498 21.84 25.15 -14.87
CA PRO A 498 20.74 24.66 -14.01
C PRO A 498 19.73 23.76 -14.75
N GLU A 499 19.76 23.71 -16.08
CA GLU A 499 18.82 22.94 -16.90
C GLU A 499 19.41 22.47 -18.23
N LEU A 500 18.86 21.38 -18.76
CA LEU A 500 19.12 20.88 -20.10
C LEU A 500 17.78 20.51 -20.77
N LYS A 501 17.48 21.10 -21.92
CA LYS A 501 16.31 20.78 -22.74
C LYS A 501 16.64 19.79 -23.81
N VAL A 502 15.76 18.81 -24.01
CA VAL A 502 15.86 17.76 -25.03
C VAL A 502 14.68 17.88 -25.98
N TYR A 503 14.95 17.77 -27.27
CA TYR A 503 13.97 17.91 -28.34
C TYR A 503 13.97 16.67 -29.23
N LEU A 504 12.80 16.07 -29.40
CA LEU A 504 12.58 15.00 -30.38
C LEU A 504 12.52 15.54 -31.80
N PRO A 505 12.92 14.74 -32.82
CA PRO A 505 12.65 15.06 -34.22
C PRO A 505 11.15 15.25 -34.49
N GLU A 506 10.81 16.18 -35.39
CA GLU A 506 9.41 16.46 -35.74
C GLU A 506 8.69 15.23 -36.31
N THR A 507 9.39 14.36 -37.04
CA THR A 507 8.85 13.11 -37.59
C THR A 507 8.39 12.15 -36.51
N VAL A 508 9.14 12.09 -35.38
CA VAL A 508 8.80 11.31 -34.18
C VAL A 508 7.56 11.90 -33.53
N THR A 509 7.58 13.20 -33.26
CA THR A 509 6.47 13.94 -32.68
C THR A 509 5.17 13.73 -33.46
N ARG A 510 5.20 13.87 -34.79
CA ARG A 510 4.04 13.60 -35.66
C ARG A 510 3.57 12.12 -35.57
N SER A 511 4.49 11.17 -35.42
CA SER A 511 4.13 9.75 -35.26
C SER A 511 3.42 9.49 -33.95
N LEU A 512 3.86 10.11 -32.85
CA LEU A 512 3.22 10.04 -31.55
C LEU A 512 1.79 10.64 -31.57
N ILE A 513 1.61 11.81 -32.20
CA ILE A 513 0.29 12.43 -32.38
C ILE A 513 -0.66 11.53 -33.19
N ALA A 514 -0.15 10.87 -34.21
CA ALA A 514 -0.95 10.01 -35.09
C ALA A 514 -1.27 8.64 -34.45
N ALA A 515 -0.59 8.23 -33.38
CA ALA A 515 -0.89 7.02 -32.63
C ALA A 515 -2.20 7.18 -31.83
N ARG A 516 -2.94 6.09 -31.64
CA ARG A 516 -4.14 6.08 -30.78
C ARG A 516 -3.78 5.83 -29.32
N ALA A 517 -2.79 4.99 -29.08
CA ALA A 517 -2.18 4.76 -27.79
C ALA A 517 -0.66 4.59 -27.99
N HIS A 518 0.11 4.96 -27.01
CA HIS A 518 1.55 4.72 -26.99
C HIS A 518 2.05 4.53 -25.57
N THR A 519 3.10 3.77 -25.45
CA THR A 519 3.91 3.66 -24.24
C THR A 519 5.35 3.98 -24.61
N GLY A 520 6.15 4.39 -23.66
CA GLY A 520 7.55 4.67 -23.93
C GLY A 520 8.35 4.94 -22.68
N TYR A 521 9.67 4.96 -22.85
CA TYR A 521 10.60 5.36 -21.81
C TYR A 521 11.75 6.16 -22.40
N VAL A 522 12.40 6.96 -21.59
CA VAL A 522 13.70 7.56 -21.87
C VAL A 522 14.77 6.78 -21.13
N GLU A 523 15.86 6.44 -21.81
CA GLU A 523 17.05 5.81 -21.22
C GLU A 523 18.21 6.79 -21.28
N PHE A 524 19.01 6.86 -20.19
CA PHE A 524 20.21 7.69 -20.16
C PHE A 524 21.21 7.17 -19.12
N GLU A 525 22.48 7.56 -19.27
CA GLU A 525 23.46 7.39 -18.21
C GLU A 525 23.69 8.72 -17.49
N TYR A 526 23.76 8.64 -16.15
CA TYR A 526 24.16 9.77 -15.32
C TYR A 526 25.35 9.41 -14.44
N PHE A 527 26.17 10.41 -14.13
CA PHE A 527 27.26 10.23 -13.17
C PHE A 527 26.71 10.45 -11.76
N ASP A 528 26.82 9.41 -10.92
CA ASP A 528 26.28 9.40 -9.57
C ASP A 528 27.24 10.09 -8.61
N ASP A 529 27.24 11.43 -8.64
CA ASP A 529 28.04 12.27 -7.76
C ASP A 529 27.57 12.12 -6.28
N ALA A 530 28.40 12.60 -5.36
CA ALA A 530 28.05 12.66 -3.95
C ALA A 530 26.71 13.41 -3.76
N PRO A 531 25.86 12.99 -2.79
CA PRO A 531 24.58 13.63 -2.53
C PRO A 531 24.78 15.13 -2.33
N THR A 532 24.20 15.94 -3.21
CA THR A 532 24.33 17.41 -3.17
C THR A 532 23.25 18.06 -2.30
N GLY A 533 22.31 17.25 -1.76
CA GLY A 533 21.10 17.74 -1.12
C GLY A 533 20.00 18.18 -2.10
N ASP A 534 20.35 18.45 -3.36
CA ASP A 534 19.41 18.91 -4.37
C ASP A 534 18.77 17.74 -5.15
N PHE A 535 17.48 17.85 -5.45
CA PHE A 535 16.83 16.93 -6.36
C PHE A 535 17.12 17.30 -7.82
N VAL A 536 17.23 16.25 -8.63
CA VAL A 536 17.13 16.36 -10.09
C VAL A 536 15.70 16.10 -10.49
N PHE A 537 15.12 16.97 -11.29
CA PHE A 537 13.77 16.82 -11.82
C PHE A 537 13.83 16.59 -13.32
N LEU A 538 12.96 15.71 -13.78
CA LEU A 538 12.69 15.48 -15.17
C LEU A 538 11.25 15.90 -15.45
N TYR A 539 11.07 16.87 -16.33
CA TYR A 539 9.76 17.40 -16.68
C TYR A 539 9.44 17.16 -18.15
N SER A 540 8.18 16.89 -18.44
CA SER A 540 7.62 17.03 -19.78
C SER A 540 6.47 18.02 -19.78
N ARG A 541 6.02 18.43 -20.97
CA ARG A 541 4.81 19.26 -21.09
C ARG A 541 3.55 18.39 -21.01
N THR A 542 2.44 18.96 -20.57
CA THR A 542 1.14 18.28 -20.50
C THR A 542 0.03 19.15 -21.09
N GLU A 543 -0.88 18.53 -21.84
CA GLU A 543 -2.11 19.17 -22.32
C GLU A 543 -3.23 19.15 -21.28
N ARG A 544 -3.11 18.30 -20.25
CA ARG A 544 -4.22 18.04 -19.32
C ARG A 544 -4.50 19.18 -18.34
N GLN A 545 -3.54 20.08 -18.14
CA GLN A 545 -3.70 21.21 -17.21
C GLN A 545 -3.18 22.50 -17.84
N PRO A 546 -4.05 23.40 -18.30
CA PRO A 546 -3.62 24.67 -18.93
C PRO A 546 -2.82 25.59 -18.01
N LYS A 547 -2.83 25.35 -16.68
CA LYS A 547 -2.09 26.14 -15.70
C LYS A 547 -0.70 25.58 -15.39
N ASP A 548 -0.50 24.27 -15.56
CA ASP A 548 0.76 23.60 -15.30
C ASP A 548 1.39 23.16 -16.62
N ILE A 549 2.23 24.02 -17.16
CA ILE A 549 2.93 23.77 -18.44
C ILE A 549 3.86 22.56 -18.35
N PHE A 550 4.21 22.11 -17.12
CA PHE A 550 5.16 21.03 -16.88
C PHE A 550 4.58 19.99 -15.92
N ALA A 551 4.64 18.73 -16.32
CA ALA A 551 4.41 17.59 -15.43
C ALA A 551 5.75 16.98 -15.02
N THR A 552 5.90 16.61 -13.76
CA THR A 552 7.05 15.84 -13.28
C THR A 552 6.96 14.43 -13.86
N VAL A 553 7.97 14.05 -14.65
CA VAL A 553 8.16 12.69 -15.16
C VAL A 553 8.97 11.88 -14.16
N ALA A 554 10.04 12.49 -13.61
CA ALA A 554 10.85 11.89 -12.57
C ALA A 554 11.38 12.95 -11.61
N LYS A 555 11.63 12.51 -10.37
CA LYS A 555 12.33 13.27 -9.33
C LYS A 555 13.27 12.30 -8.60
N PHE A 556 14.56 12.57 -8.61
CA PHE A 556 15.53 11.66 -8.02
C PHE A 556 16.71 12.37 -7.37
N LYS A 557 17.45 11.64 -6.54
CA LYS A 557 18.73 12.04 -5.97
C LYS A 557 19.81 11.04 -6.34
N THR A 558 21.05 11.50 -6.39
CA THR A 558 22.23 10.65 -6.52
C THR A 558 22.61 10.03 -5.17
N ASP A 559 23.16 8.80 -5.18
CA ASP A 559 23.62 8.09 -3.97
C ASP A 559 25.08 8.38 -3.63
N GLY A 560 25.83 9.05 -4.53
CA GLY A 560 27.23 9.39 -4.34
C GLY A 560 28.19 8.21 -4.51
N THR A 561 27.89 7.27 -5.40
CA THR A 561 28.77 6.11 -5.67
C THR A 561 30.00 6.46 -6.49
N GLY A 562 30.02 7.62 -7.15
CA GLY A 562 31.12 8.04 -8.04
C GLY A 562 31.19 7.23 -9.34
N ALA A 563 30.11 6.60 -9.77
CA ALA A 563 30.04 5.76 -10.95
C ALA A 563 28.99 6.25 -11.96
N TRP A 564 29.14 5.89 -13.21
CA TRP A 564 28.10 6.02 -14.22
C TRP A 564 27.02 4.97 -14.00
N LYS A 565 25.77 5.41 -13.99
CA LYS A 565 24.58 4.55 -13.84
C LYS A 565 23.66 4.72 -15.04
N ARG A 566 23.26 3.62 -15.65
CA ARG A 566 22.24 3.58 -16.71
C ARG A 566 20.88 3.37 -16.08
N VAL A 567 19.90 4.20 -16.46
CA VAL A 567 18.54 4.16 -15.93
C VAL A 567 17.53 4.39 -17.03
N ARG A 568 16.33 3.87 -16.81
CA ARG A 568 15.15 4.12 -17.62
C ARG A 568 14.13 4.87 -16.80
N VAL A 569 13.39 5.76 -17.46
CA VAL A 569 12.26 6.50 -16.87
C VAL A 569 11.08 6.37 -17.79
N GLU A 570 9.97 5.85 -17.27
CA GLU A 570 8.74 5.71 -18.06
C GLU A 570 8.18 7.09 -18.46
N LEU A 571 7.74 7.19 -19.70
CA LEU A 571 7.09 8.37 -20.23
C LEU A 571 5.57 8.17 -20.14
N ILE A 572 4.92 8.97 -19.33
CA ILE A 572 3.49 8.86 -19.10
C ILE A 572 2.75 9.23 -20.41
N PRO A 573 1.90 8.33 -20.94
CA PRO A 573 1.13 8.62 -22.15
C PRO A 573 0.31 9.90 -22.01
N GLY A 574 0.41 10.79 -23.00
CA GLY A 574 -0.27 12.10 -23.01
C GLY A 574 0.47 13.23 -22.27
N ASN A 575 1.60 12.95 -21.61
CA ASN A 575 2.44 14.00 -21.02
C ASN A 575 3.57 14.44 -21.95
N VAL A 576 3.79 13.74 -23.05
CA VAL A 576 4.75 14.15 -24.09
C VAL A 576 4.06 15.10 -25.04
N LEU A 577 4.29 16.38 -24.87
CA LEU A 577 3.73 17.38 -25.77
C LEU A 577 4.54 17.62 -27.00
N TYR A 578 3.85 17.57 -27.97
CA TYR A 578 4.00 17.80 -29.36
C TYR A 578 3.89 19.29 -29.61
N ASP A 579 5.03 19.90 -29.91
CA ASP A 579 5.11 21.14 -30.59
C ASP A 579 4.20 22.31 -30.14
N MET A 580 4.65 22.95 -29.09
CA MET A 580 4.22 24.35 -28.89
C MET A 580 5.48 25.16 -28.57
N ASN A 581 5.69 26.21 -29.26
CA ASN A 581 6.82 27.14 -29.12
C ASN A 581 6.86 27.79 -27.71
N PRO A 582 7.97 27.67 -26.96
CA PRO A 582 9.30 27.14 -27.26
C PRO A 582 9.43 25.66 -26.88
N GLY A 583 9.06 24.76 -27.80
CA GLY A 583 8.94 23.34 -27.56
C GLY A 583 10.23 22.67 -27.14
N PHE A 584 10.22 22.01 -25.98
CA PHE A 584 11.10 20.90 -25.67
C PHE A 584 10.23 19.70 -25.35
N THR A 585 10.76 18.50 -25.55
CA THR A 585 10.08 17.26 -25.20
C THR A 585 10.32 16.93 -23.73
N LEU A 586 11.56 17.10 -23.29
CA LEU A 586 11.99 16.76 -21.95
C LEU A 586 12.92 17.85 -21.40
N LEU A 587 12.82 18.11 -20.09
CA LEU A 587 13.66 19.07 -19.39
C LEU A 587 14.28 18.42 -18.17
N PHE A 588 15.60 18.28 -18.15
CA PHE A 588 16.36 17.99 -16.93
C PHE A 588 16.62 19.32 -16.20
N LYS A 589 16.24 19.38 -14.93
CA LYS A 589 16.48 20.55 -14.08
C LYS A 589 17.21 20.14 -12.81
N GLY A 590 18.39 20.72 -12.58
CA GLY A 590 19.27 20.41 -11.44
C GLY A 590 20.72 20.37 -11.86
N LYS A 591 21.56 19.72 -11.06
CA LYS A 591 23.00 19.53 -11.35
C LYS A 591 23.22 18.07 -11.69
N LEU A 592 23.42 17.76 -12.95
CA LEU A 592 23.59 16.39 -13.44
C LEU A 592 24.57 16.34 -14.61
N LYS A 593 25.39 15.29 -14.67
CA LYS A 593 26.20 14.92 -15.83
C LYS A 593 25.53 13.75 -16.52
N LEU A 594 25.28 13.85 -17.83
CA LEU A 594 24.51 12.93 -18.64
C LEU A 594 25.26 12.51 -19.89
N ARG A 595 24.96 11.32 -20.39
CA ARG A 595 25.33 10.82 -21.73
C ARG A 595 24.37 9.73 -22.18
N ASP A 596 24.45 9.33 -23.46
CA ASP A 596 23.71 8.22 -24.05
C ASP A 596 22.19 8.32 -23.86
N VAL A 597 21.62 9.52 -24.09
CA VAL A 597 20.18 9.74 -23.98
C VAL A 597 19.48 9.16 -25.20
N SER A 598 18.49 8.27 -25.00
CA SER A 598 17.65 7.72 -26.07
C SER A 598 16.19 7.60 -25.65
N PHE A 599 15.27 7.66 -26.63
CA PHE A 599 13.85 7.48 -26.41
C PHE A 599 13.37 6.21 -27.11
N HIS A 600 12.51 5.48 -26.44
CA HIS A 600 11.93 4.22 -26.93
C HIS A 600 10.41 4.28 -26.80
N TYR A 601 9.70 4.02 -27.90
CA TYR A 601 8.25 4.07 -27.94
C TYR A 601 7.66 2.81 -28.56
N THR A 602 6.50 2.41 -28.08
CA THR A 602 5.59 1.48 -28.75
C THR A 602 4.32 2.23 -29.09
N LEU A 603 4.03 2.37 -30.40
CA LEU A 603 2.87 3.04 -30.92
C LEU A 603 1.83 2.01 -31.33
N SER A 604 0.56 2.18 -30.91
CA SER A 604 -0.56 1.29 -31.22
C SER A 604 -1.64 2.04 -32.02
N ARG A 605 -2.15 1.38 -33.09
CA ARG A 605 -3.27 1.90 -33.90
C ARG A 605 -4.41 0.89 -34.00
#